data_4f9fe66c89197443b0d038b051d2772d
#
_entry.id   4f9fe66c89197443b0d038b051d2772d
#
_cell.length_a   1.000
_cell.length_b   1.000
_cell.length_c   1.000
_cell.angle_alpha   90.00
_cell.angle_beta   90.00
_cell.angle_gamma   90.00
#
_symmetry.space_group_name_H-M   'P 1'
#
loop_
_entity.id
_entity.type
_entity.pdbx_description
1 polymer ?
#
loop_
_entity_poly.entity_id
_entity_poly.type
_entity_poly.pdbx_seq_one_letter_code
_entity_poly.pdbx_strand_id
1 'polypeptide(L)'
;MTEAKEKGPAAPNRGQGRGKARANRRERDTSRHESKPGLQARIAATRLLGAVVDGKASLDGLLDRENGNPHFLALSESDRGLVRAILLTALRHLTVIDGIIDALTEKPLPAGARSLRHLLAIAIAQILHLEVADHAAVDLAVSQADADPRNRRFASLVNAVLRRLIRERDSLPASVEAKVEPFPDWFMSRLR
;
A
#
# COMPACT_ATOMS: atom_id res chain seq x y z
N MET A 1 -46.60 -61.21 -14.41
CA MET A 1 -45.72 -60.46 -15.30
C MET A 1 -45.60 -59.09 -14.70
N THR A 2 -44.49 -58.84 -13.99
CA THR A 2 -44.26 -57.61 -13.25
C THR A 2 -42.97 -57.01 -13.80
N GLU A 3 -43.07 -55.90 -14.56
CA GLU A 3 -41.95 -55.19 -15.15
C GLU A 3 -41.19 -54.41 -14.07
N ALA A 4 -39.94 -54.75 -13.90
CA ALA A 4 -39.00 -54.00 -13.05
C ALA A 4 -38.48 -52.81 -13.83
N LYS A 5 -38.72 -51.57 -13.31
CA LYS A 5 -38.25 -50.29 -13.84
C LYS A 5 -36.82 -50.02 -13.36
N GLU A 6 -35.86 -50.19 -14.23
CA GLU A 6 -34.45 -49.84 -13.99
C GLU A 6 -34.28 -48.33 -13.76
N LYS A 7 -33.71 -47.95 -12.62
CA LYS A 7 -33.28 -46.59 -12.33
C LYS A 7 -31.90 -46.38 -12.95
N GLY A 8 -31.78 -45.50 -13.91
CA GLY A 8 -30.51 -45.05 -14.49
C GLY A 8 -29.64 -44.28 -13.48
N PRO A 9 -28.31 -44.23 -13.71
CA PRO A 9 -27.35 -43.63 -12.78
C PRO A 9 -27.50 -42.11 -12.68
N ALA A 10 -27.47 -41.61 -11.44
CA ALA A 10 -27.54 -40.18 -11.13
C ALA A 10 -26.34 -39.39 -11.68
N ALA A 11 -26.61 -38.27 -12.31
CA ALA A 11 -25.59 -37.38 -12.86
C ALA A 11 -24.68 -36.81 -11.75
N PRO A 12 -23.35 -36.67 -11.99
CA PRO A 12 -22.42 -36.14 -10.98
C PRO A 12 -22.68 -34.66 -10.69
N ASN A 13 -22.74 -34.33 -9.40
CA ASN A 13 -22.97 -32.99 -8.86
C ASN A 13 -21.82 -32.03 -9.23
N ARG A 14 -21.98 -31.21 -10.28
CA ARG A 14 -20.99 -30.25 -10.80
C ARG A 14 -20.80 -29.00 -9.92
N GLY A 15 -21.54 -28.86 -8.81
CA GLY A 15 -21.52 -27.65 -7.97
C GLY A 15 -20.39 -27.56 -6.94
N GLN A 16 -19.91 -28.68 -6.41
CA GLN A 16 -18.96 -28.71 -5.29
C GLN A 16 -17.50 -28.45 -5.68
N GLY A 17 -17.13 -28.68 -6.96
CA GLY A 17 -15.74 -28.47 -7.42
C GLY A 17 -15.33 -26.99 -7.56
N ARG A 18 -16.27 -26.11 -7.94
CA ARG A 18 -15.99 -24.68 -8.16
C ARG A 18 -15.75 -23.90 -6.87
N GLY A 19 -16.40 -24.28 -5.77
CA GLY A 19 -16.21 -23.66 -4.44
C GLY A 19 -14.84 -23.96 -3.86
N LYS A 20 -14.39 -25.22 -3.91
CA LYS A 20 -13.08 -25.66 -3.40
C LYS A 20 -11.91 -25.09 -4.23
N ALA A 21 -12.06 -24.99 -5.55
CA ALA A 21 -11.04 -24.37 -6.40
C ALA A 21 -10.87 -22.87 -6.15
N ARG A 22 -11.97 -22.13 -5.86
CA ARG A 22 -11.92 -20.70 -5.49
C ARG A 22 -11.34 -20.48 -4.09
N ALA A 23 -11.67 -21.33 -3.11
CA ALA A 23 -11.10 -21.27 -1.77
C ALA A 23 -9.59 -21.55 -1.81
N ASN A 24 -9.17 -22.61 -2.48
CA ASN A 24 -7.76 -23.00 -2.60
C ASN A 24 -6.92 -21.97 -3.39
N ARG A 25 -7.53 -21.26 -4.35
CA ARG A 25 -6.90 -20.14 -5.05
C ARG A 25 -6.73 -18.91 -4.15
N ARG A 26 -7.73 -18.62 -3.29
CA ARG A 26 -7.65 -17.52 -2.31
C ARG A 26 -6.61 -17.79 -1.24
N GLU A 27 -6.52 -19.02 -0.72
CA GLU A 27 -5.51 -19.42 0.27
C GLU A 27 -4.08 -19.38 -0.33
N ARG A 28 -3.89 -19.79 -1.58
CA ARG A 28 -2.61 -19.67 -2.29
C ARG A 28 -2.22 -18.22 -2.59
N ASP A 29 -3.19 -17.36 -2.90
CA ASP A 29 -2.94 -15.92 -3.11
C ASP A 29 -2.58 -15.22 -1.79
N THR A 30 -3.28 -15.52 -0.68
CA THR A 30 -2.94 -14.96 0.64
C THR A 30 -1.57 -15.42 1.12
N SER A 31 -1.25 -16.71 1.02
CA SER A 31 0.07 -17.22 1.41
C SER A 31 1.20 -16.69 0.52
N ARG A 32 0.93 -16.41 -0.75
CA ARG A 32 1.91 -15.84 -1.68
C ARG A 32 2.19 -14.37 -1.38
N HIS A 33 1.22 -13.61 -0.87
CA HIS A 33 1.41 -12.24 -0.43
C HIS A 33 2.15 -12.14 0.91
N GLU A 34 1.92 -13.08 1.84
CA GLU A 34 2.63 -13.14 3.12
C GLU A 34 4.12 -13.49 2.98
N SER A 35 4.53 -14.11 1.88
CA SER A 35 5.90 -14.58 1.66
C SER A 35 6.83 -13.58 0.97
N LYS A 36 6.33 -12.42 0.47
CA LYS A 36 7.20 -11.44 -0.21
C LYS A 36 8.08 -10.71 0.80
N PRO A 37 9.43 -10.79 0.68
CA PRO A 37 10.34 -10.09 1.59
C PRO A 37 10.06 -8.59 1.64
N GLY A 38 10.01 -8.04 2.86
CA GLY A 38 9.77 -6.62 3.10
C GLY A 38 8.35 -6.12 2.86
N LEU A 39 7.38 -6.97 2.48
CA LEU A 39 5.98 -6.57 2.33
C LEU A 39 5.38 -6.16 3.66
N GLN A 40 5.63 -6.91 4.74
CA GLN A 40 5.12 -6.59 6.07
C GLN A 40 5.68 -5.26 6.60
N ALA A 41 6.96 -4.97 6.34
CA ALA A 41 7.55 -3.68 6.66
C ALA A 41 6.82 -2.52 5.98
N ARG A 42 6.46 -2.65 4.71
CA ARG A 42 5.74 -1.62 3.95
C ARG A 42 4.30 -1.44 4.42
N ILE A 43 3.62 -2.54 4.76
CA ILE A 43 2.29 -2.50 5.37
C ILE A 43 2.35 -1.77 6.72
N ALA A 44 3.34 -2.08 7.55
CA ALA A 44 3.55 -1.39 8.82
C ALA A 44 3.84 0.10 8.61
N ALA A 45 4.77 0.45 7.71
CA ALA A 45 5.09 1.85 7.40
C ALA A 45 3.84 2.64 6.94
N THR A 46 3.00 2.06 6.09
CA THR A 46 1.74 2.69 5.63
C THR A 46 0.77 2.94 6.79
N ARG A 47 0.62 1.97 7.70
CA ARG A 47 -0.25 2.13 8.88
C ARG A 47 0.28 3.17 9.85
N LEU A 48 1.59 3.20 10.08
CA LEU A 48 2.23 4.17 10.95
C LEU A 48 2.16 5.59 10.36
N LEU A 49 2.35 5.74 9.04
CA LEU A 49 2.15 7.02 8.36
C LEU A 49 0.74 7.55 8.60
N GLY A 50 -0.29 6.70 8.42
CA GLY A 50 -1.67 7.09 8.70
C GLY A 50 -1.91 7.44 10.17
N ALA A 51 -1.29 6.73 11.11
CA ALA A 51 -1.41 7.05 12.53
C ALA A 51 -0.79 8.42 12.88
N VAL A 52 0.32 8.80 12.24
CA VAL A 52 0.95 10.12 12.43
C VAL A 52 0.14 11.22 11.74
N VAL A 53 -0.20 11.04 10.47
CA VAL A 53 -0.79 12.10 9.64
C VAL A 53 -2.27 12.33 9.99
N ASP A 54 -3.07 11.27 10.07
CA ASP A 54 -4.50 11.36 10.34
C ASP A 54 -4.82 11.32 11.84
N GLY A 55 -4.14 10.44 12.58
CA GLY A 55 -4.36 10.19 13.99
C GLY A 55 -3.59 11.12 14.93
N LYS A 56 -2.64 11.93 14.40
CA LYS A 56 -1.75 12.82 15.17
C LYS A 56 -0.98 12.09 16.29
N ALA A 57 -0.69 10.80 16.09
CA ALA A 57 0.09 10.01 17.03
C ALA A 57 1.56 10.45 17.00
N SER A 58 2.23 10.40 18.17
CA SER A 58 3.66 10.67 18.25
C SER A 58 4.46 9.63 17.48
N LEU A 59 5.34 10.08 16.60
CA LEU A 59 6.22 9.21 15.85
C LEU A 59 7.15 8.40 16.78
N ASP A 60 7.74 9.06 17.77
CA ASP A 60 8.64 8.42 18.73
C ASP A 60 7.93 7.34 19.53
N GLY A 61 6.70 7.64 19.99
CA GLY A 61 5.87 6.65 20.70
C GLY A 61 5.50 5.45 19.84
N LEU A 62 5.24 5.65 18.52
CA LEU A 62 4.94 4.55 17.60
C LEU A 62 6.15 3.65 17.31
N LEU A 63 7.35 4.22 17.31
CA LEU A 63 8.63 3.55 16.98
C LEU A 63 9.40 3.12 18.23
N ASP A 64 8.84 3.29 19.43
CA ASP A 64 9.47 2.85 20.68
C ASP A 64 9.76 1.34 20.65
N ARG A 65 10.87 0.93 21.27
CA ARG A 65 11.34 -0.45 21.21
C ARG A 65 10.58 -1.39 22.13
N GLU A 66 10.00 -0.88 23.19
CA GLU A 66 9.32 -1.67 24.23
C GLU A 66 7.80 -1.47 24.17
N ASN A 67 7.35 -0.23 24.01
CA ASN A 67 5.95 0.17 24.09
C ASN A 67 5.40 0.70 22.75
N GLY A 68 6.13 0.49 21.65
CA GLY A 68 5.76 0.95 20.33
C GLY A 68 4.54 0.25 19.74
N ASN A 69 4.22 0.61 18.52
CA ASN A 69 3.09 0.01 17.80
C ASN A 69 3.26 -1.51 17.65
N PRO A 70 2.25 -2.35 17.99
CA PRO A 70 2.35 -3.81 17.91
C PRO A 70 2.75 -4.34 16.52
N HIS A 71 2.29 -3.70 15.43
CA HIS A 71 2.68 -4.10 14.07
C HIS A 71 4.15 -3.79 13.77
N PHE A 72 4.73 -2.80 14.42
CA PHE A 72 6.14 -2.48 14.33
C PHE A 72 6.97 -3.43 15.18
N LEU A 73 6.54 -3.70 16.41
CA LEU A 73 7.24 -4.58 17.35
C LEU A 73 7.28 -6.05 16.87
N ALA A 74 6.28 -6.49 16.11
CA ALA A 74 6.21 -7.84 15.53
C ALA A 74 7.20 -8.08 14.38
N LEU A 75 7.85 -7.02 13.85
CA LEU A 75 8.80 -7.13 12.75
C LEU A 75 10.19 -7.55 13.22
N SER A 76 10.97 -8.14 12.32
CA SER A 76 12.42 -8.35 12.51
C SER A 76 13.14 -7.01 12.70
N GLU A 77 14.33 -7.03 13.29
CA GLU A 77 15.11 -5.80 13.50
C GLU A 77 15.46 -5.12 12.16
N SER A 78 15.79 -5.89 11.14
CA SER A 78 16.04 -5.41 9.78
C SER A 78 14.81 -4.71 9.20
N ASP A 79 13.62 -5.33 9.32
CA ASP A 79 12.38 -4.74 8.84
C ASP A 79 11.98 -3.49 9.63
N ARG A 80 12.25 -3.44 10.94
CA ARG A 80 12.07 -2.21 11.74
C ARG A 80 12.98 -1.08 11.25
N GLY A 81 14.22 -1.40 10.90
CA GLY A 81 15.15 -0.44 10.28
C GLY A 81 14.60 0.10 8.96
N LEU A 82 14.08 -0.79 8.10
CA LEU A 82 13.44 -0.42 6.84
C LEU A 82 12.19 0.45 7.05
N VAL A 83 11.33 0.10 8.01
CA VAL A 83 10.15 0.92 8.36
C VAL A 83 10.56 2.33 8.76
N ARG A 84 11.57 2.47 9.63
CA ARG A 84 12.07 3.79 10.03
C ARG A 84 12.56 4.60 8.83
N ALA A 85 13.38 4.00 7.98
CA ALA A 85 13.91 4.66 6.80
C ALA A 85 12.79 5.16 5.87
N ILE A 86 11.84 4.28 5.53
CA ILE A 86 10.72 4.62 4.63
C ILE A 86 9.82 5.69 5.25
N LEU A 87 9.44 5.52 6.53
CA LEU A 87 8.50 6.41 7.21
C LEU A 87 9.08 7.81 7.39
N LEU A 88 10.32 7.92 7.86
CA LEU A 88 10.99 9.22 8.02
C LEU A 88 11.17 9.93 6.68
N THR A 89 11.51 9.20 5.63
CA THR A 89 11.62 9.76 4.28
C THR A 89 10.27 10.24 3.77
N ALA A 90 9.22 9.44 3.91
CA ALA A 90 7.87 9.83 3.51
C ALA A 90 7.37 11.08 4.26
N LEU A 91 7.59 11.16 5.58
CA LEU A 91 7.20 12.31 6.39
C LEU A 91 7.99 13.58 6.01
N ARG A 92 9.30 13.45 5.75
CA ARG A 92 10.14 14.58 5.34
C ARG A 92 9.68 15.21 4.03
N HIS A 93 9.24 14.41 3.09
CA HIS A 93 8.84 14.84 1.75
C HIS A 93 7.32 14.81 1.54
N LEU A 94 6.52 14.72 2.62
CA LEU A 94 5.09 14.44 2.53
C LEU A 94 4.34 15.44 1.66
N THR A 95 4.63 16.74 1.81
CA THR A 95 3.93 17.80 1.06
C THR A 95 4.19 17.69 -0.45
N VAL A 96 5.44 17.42 -0.84
CA VAL A 96 5.81 17.21 -2.25
C VAL A 96 5.20 15.91 -2.78
N ILE A 97 5.26 14.84 -1.99
CA ILE A 97 4.67 13.54 -2.36
C ILE A 97 3.16 13.65 -2.55
N ASP A 98 2.47 14.40 -1.69
CA ASP A 98 1.02 14.66 -1.85
C ASP A 98 0.73 15.42 -3.15
N GLY A 99 1.51 16.44 -3.47
CA GLY A 99 1.40 17.15 -4.74
C GLY A 99 1.69 16.25 -5.95
N ILE A 100 2.65 15.33 -5.85
CA ILE A 100 2.94 14.34 -6.90
C ILE A 100 1.75 13.38 -7.08
N ILE A 101 1.13 12.88 -6.00
CA ILE A 101 -0.05 12.03 -6.08
C ILE A 101 -1.17 12.76 -6.82
N ASP A 102 -1.43 14.02 -6.46
CA ASP A 102 -2.50 14.83 -7.08
C ASP A 102 -2.20 15.13 -8.57
N ALA A 103 -0.92 15.34 -8.94
CA ALA A 103 -0.52 15.54 -10.34
C ALA A 103 -0.60 14.26 -11.19
N LEU A 104 -0.38 13.10 -10.59
CA LEU A 104 -0.41 11.81 -11.28
C LEU A 104 -1.81 11.22 -11.41
N THR A 105 -2.77 11.70 -10.64
CA THR A 105 -4.16 11.23 -10.67
C THR A 105 -5.03 12.20 -11.47
N GLU A 106 -5.71 11.70 -12.51
CA GLU A 106 -6.62 12.52 -13.35
C GLU A 106 -7.81 13.06 -12.53
N LYS A 107 -8.21 12.33 -11.51
CA LYS A 107 -9.29 12.69 -10.59
C LYS A 107 -8.78 12.59 -9.16
N PRO A 108 -9.19 13.49 -8.27
CA PRO A 108 -8.85 13.40 -6.86
C PRO A 108 -9.20 12.02 -6.29
N LEU A 109 -8.33 11.49 -5.45
CA LEU A 109 -8.63 10.24 -4.74
C LEU A 109 -9.89 10.44 -3.87
N PRO A 110 -10.76 9.42 -3.77
CA PRO A 110 -11.95 9.52 -2.92
C PRO A 110 -11.58 9.91 -1.48
N ALA A 111 -12.35 10.81 -0.86
CA ALA A 111 -12.08 11.30 0.49
C ALA A 111 -11.94 10.17 1.55
N GLY A 112 -12.62 9.03 1.33
CA GLY A 112 -12.48 7.83 2.18
C GLY A 112 -11.27 6.95 1.88
N ALA A 113 -10.48 7.25 0.83
CA ALA A 113 -9.36 6.42 0.40
C ALA A 113 -8.00 6.86 1.02
N ARG A 114 -8.01 7.33 2.28
CA ARG A 114 -6.79 7.78 2.97
C ARG A 114 -5.71 6.70 3.01
N SER A 115 -6.07 5.45 3.29
CA SER A 115 -5.11 4.33 3.30
C SER A 115 -4.44 4.12 1.94
N LEU A 116 -5.13 4.38 0.83
CA LEU A 116 -4.55 4.35 -0.50
C LEU A 116 -3.53 5.49 -0.69
N ARG A 117 -3.86 6.70 -0.23
CA ARG A 117 -2.93 7.84 -0.28
C ARG A 117 -1.66 7.55 0.50
N HIS A 118 -1.77 7.01 1.73
CA HIS A 118 -0.60 6.61 2.51
C HIS A 118 0.22 5.51 1.84
N LEU A 119 -0.44 4.51 1.22
CA LEU A 119 0.23 3.47 0.46
C LEU A 119 1.04 4.06 -0.70
N LEU A 120 0.43 4.94 -1.50
CA LEU A 120 1.12 5.65 -2.58
C LEU A 120 2.28 6.49 -2.05
N ALA A 121 2.09 7.23 -0.95
CA ALA A 121 3.15 8.04 -0.35
C ALA A 121 4.36 7.19 0.07
N ILE A 122 4.15 6.05 0.71
CA ILE A 122 5.21 5.11 1.08
C ILE A 122 5.92 4.55 -0.16
N ALA A 123 5.19 4.23 -1.24
CA ALA A 123 5.79 3.73 -2.47
C ALA A 123 6.60 4.81 -3.20
N ILE A 124 6.07 6.02 -3.30
CA ILE A 124 6.73 7.18 -3.94
C ILE A 124 8.02 7.55 -3.18
N ALA A 125 7.97 7.59 -1.85
CA ALA A 125 9.16 7.85 -1.03
C ALA A 125 10.29 6.86 -1.33
N GLN A 126 9.97 5.58 -1.54
CA GLN A 126 10.96 4.55 -1.88
C GLN A 126 11.52 4.74 -3.29
N ILE A 127 10.67 5.08 -4.27
CA ILE A 127 11.09 5.25 -5.67
C ILE A 127 11.97 6.50 -5.86
N LEU A 128 11.65 7.60 -5.16
CA LEU A 128 12.34 8.87 -5.38
C LEU A 128 13.55 9.09 -4.48
N HIS A 129 13.54 8.55 -3.26
CA HIS A 129 14.50 8.95 -2.23
C HIS A 129 15.26 7.79 -1.58
N LEU A 130 14.90 6.55 -1.90
CA LEU A 130 15.60 5.37 -1.38
C LEU A 130 16.11 4.51 -2.54
N GLU A 131 17.23 3.83 -2.34
CA GLU A 131 17.82 2.94 -3.33
C GLU A 131 17.06 1.60 -3.44
N VAL A 132 15.75 1.69 -3.72
CA VAL A 132 14.90 0.52 -3.96
C VAL A 132 14.67 0.39 -5.46
N ALA A 133 14.91 -0.80 -6.00
CA ALA A 133 14.64 -1.06 -7.41
C ALA A 133 13.17 -0.77 -7.78
N ASP A 134 12.93 0.02 -8.81
CA ASP A 134 11.61 0.51 -9.22
C ASP A 134 10.57 -0.61 -9.34
N HIS A 135 10.95 -1.70 -10.00
CA HIS A 135 10.07 -2.85 -10.20
C HIS A 135 9.66 -3.50 -8.87
N ALA A 136 10.58 -3.55 -7.89
CA ALA A 136 10.29 -4.11 -6.58
C ALA A 136 9.36 -3.20 -5.77
N ALA A 137 9.58 -1.89 -5.82
CA ALA A 137 8.70 -0.91 -5.16
C ALA A 137 7.27 -0.98 -5.72
N VAL A 138 7.12 -1.04 -7.05
CA VAL A 138 5.81 -1.17 -7.71
C VAL A 138 5.14 -2.50 -7.37
N ASP A 139 5.85 -3.63 -7.49
CA ASP A 139 5.29 -4.96 -7.22
C ASP A 139 4.80 -5.09 -5.76
N LEU A 140 5.59 -4.59 -4.80
CA LEU A 140 5.21 -4.64 -3.39
C LEU A 140 4.04 -3.70 -3.06
N ALA A 141 3.97 -2.51 -3.69
CA ALA A 141 2.84 -1.60 -3.52
C ALA A 141 1.54 -2.18 -4.08
N VAL A 142 1.58 -2.80 -5.26
CA VAL A 142 0.43 -3.50 -5.86
C VAL A 142 0.02 -4.68 -4.98
N SER A 143 0.98 -5.49 -4.51
CA SER A 143 0.70 -6.62 -3.61
C SER A 143 0.07 -6.17 -2.29
N GLN A 144 0.52 -5.03 -1.74
CA GLN A 144 -0.08 -4.43 -0.56
C GLN A 144 -1.51 -3.97 -0.82
N ALA A 145 -1.78 -3.33 -1.97
CA ALA A 145 -3.13 -2.92 -2.36
C ALA A 145 -4.07 -4.12 -2.50
N ASP A 146 -3.62 -5.19 -3.16
CA ASP A 146 -4.39 -6.42 -3.35
C ASP A 146 -4.71 -7.14 -2.03
N ALA A 147 -3.79 -7.08 -1.05
CA ALA A 147 -3.96 -7.70 0.26
C ALA A 147 -4.96 -6.94 1.16
N ASP A 148 -5.12 -5.63 1.00
CA ASP A 148 -6.06 -4.82 1.78
C ASP A 148 -7.44 -4.77 1.09
N PRO A 149 -8.52 -5.31 1.71
CA PRO A 149 -9.87 -5.25 1.15
C PRO A 149 -10.35 -3.85 0.76
N ARG A 150 -9.87 -2.80 1.46
CA ARG A 150 -10.22 -1.40 1.19
C ARG A 150 -9.53 -0.86 -0.07
N ASN A 151 -8.32 -1.35 -0.35
CA ASN A 151 -7.47 -0.86 -1.43
C ASN A 151 -7.46 -1.77 -2.66
N ARG A 152 -7.90 -3.03 -2.55
CA ARG A 152 -7.85 -4.05 -3.62
C ARG A 152 -8.39 -3.55 -4.95
N ARG A 153 -9.52 -2.83 -4.94
CA ARG A 153 -10.13 -2.27 -6.15
C ARG A 153 -9.24 -1.23 -6.85
N PHE A 154 -8.24 -0.69 -6.17
CA PHE A 154 -7.33 0.33 -6.66
C PHE A 154 -5.94 -0.21 -7.05
N ALA A 155 -5.71 -1.52 -7.01
CA ALA A 155 -4.41 -2.11 -7.33
C ALA A 155 -3.93 -1.73 -8.74
N SER A 156 -4.83 -1.70 -9.73
CA SER A 156 -4.52 -1.23 -11.10
C SER A 156 -4.14 0.25 -11.13
N LEU A 157 -4.81 1.10 -10.34
CA LEU A 157 -4.48 2.51 -10.21
C LEU A 157 -3.11 2.70 -9.57
N VAL A 158 -2.79 1.97 -8.50
CA VAL A 158 -1.46 1.98 -7.86
C VAL A 158 -0.38 1.67 -8.88
N ASN A 159 -0.55 0.59 -9.68
CA ASN A 159 0.40 0.23 -10.72
C ASN A 159 0.55 1.34 -11.77
N ALA A 160 -0.56 1.92 -12.25
CA ALA A 160 -0.55 2.97 -13.27
C ALA A 160 0.16 4.24 -12.77
N VAL A 161 -0.19 4.71 -11.57
CA VAL A 161 0.40 5.89 -10.92
C VAL A 161 1.90 5.73 -10.73
N LEU A 162 2.35 4.61 -10.15
CA LEU A 162 3.78 4.39 -9.87
C LEU A 162 4.59 4.19 -11.16
N ARG A 163 4.05 3.54 -12.18
CA ARG A 163 4.72 3.43 -13.49
C ARG A 163 4.80 4.78 -14.19
N ARG A 164 3.79 5.64 -14.06
CA ARG A 164 3.83 7.00 -14.59
C ARG A 164 4.87 7.83 -13.86
N LEU A 165 4.94 7.76 -12.53
CA LEU A 165 5.99 8.41 -11.74
C LEU A 165 7.39 8.05 -12.24
N ILE A 166 7.66 6.76 -12.47
CA ILE A 166 8.98 6.29 -12.92
C ILE A 166 9.32 6.90 -14.30
N ARG A 167 8.35 7.00 -15.21
CA ARG A 167 8.57 7.61 -16.53
C ARG A 167 8.81 9.13 -16.46
N GLU A 168 8.17 9.81 -15.52
CA GLU A 168 8.23 11.26 -15.36
C GLU A 168 9.17 11.69 -14.21
N ARG A 169 10.03 10.78 -13.72
CA ARG A 169 10.88 10.98 -12.55
C ARG A 169 11.75 12.25 -12.62
N ASP A 170 12.28 12.56 -13.79
CA ASP A 170 13.25 13.65 -13.94
C ASP A 170 12.59 15.04 -13.97
N SER A 171 11.32 15.12 -14.30
CA SER A 171 10.63 16.40 -14.51
C SER A 171 9.54 16.69 -13.46
N LEU A 172 8.77 15.66 -13.07
CA LEU A 172 7.59 15.85 -12.24
C LEU A 172 7.90 16.34 -10.82
N PRO A 173 8.85 15.75 -10.07
CA PRO A 173 9.15 16.20 -8.71
C PRO A 173 9.55 17.69 -8.66
N ALA A 174 10.46 18.12 -9.51
CA ALA A 174 10.88 19.52 -9.57
C ALA A 174 9.73 20.48 -9.92
N SER A 175 8.83 20.07 -10.82
CA SER A 175 7.66 20.87 -11.19
C SER A 175 6.62 21.00 -10.07
N VAL A 176 6.54 20.00 -9.19
CA VAL A 176 5.67 20.01 -8.01
C VAL A 176 6.32 20.81 -6.89
N GLU A 177 7.60 20.60 -6.60
CA GLU A 177 8.34 21.37 -5.58
C GLU A 177 8.27 22.87 -5.80
N ALA A 178 8.37 23.31 -7.05
CA ALA A 178 8.24 24.72 -7.41
C ALA A 178 6.87 25.35 -7.08
N LYS A 179 5.84 24.52 -6.88
CA LYS A 179 4.45 24.96 -6.61
C LYS A 179 4.00 24.74 -5.17
N VAL A 180 4.76 23.94 -4.42
CA VAL A 180 4.40 23.55 -3.05
C VAL A 180 5.12 24.48 -2.08
N GLU A 181 4.35 25.13 -1.18
CA GLU A 181 4.93 25.89 -0.07
C GLU A 181 5.68 24.91 0.86
N PRO A 182 6.97 25.18 1.17
CA PRO A 182 7.81 24.27 1.96
C PRO A 182 7.37 24.13 3.42
N PHE A 183 6.57 25.07 3.89
CA PHE A 183 6.08 25.10 5.27
C PHE A 183 4.56 25.32 5.32
N PRO A 184 3.89 24.89 6.40
CA PRO A 184 2.47 25.15 6.62
C PRO A 184 2.15 26.66 6.66
N ASP A 185 0.95 27.06 6.20
CA ASP A 185 0.51 28.45 6.12
C ASP A 185 0.63 29.22 7.43
N TRP A 186 0.35 28.55 8.57
CA TRP A 186 0.50 29.17 9.90
C TRP A 186 1.95 29.55 10.23
N PHE A 187 2.93 28.78 9.71
CA PHE A 187 4.34 29.08 9.89
C PHE A 187 4.77 30.20 8.95
N MET A 188 4.39 30.12 7.67
CA MET A 188 4.69 31.16 6.68
C MET A 188 4.07 32.52 7.07
N SER A 189 2.88 32.52 7.66
CA SER A 189 2.24 33.77 8.14
C SER A 189 2.98 34.44 9.29
N ARG A 190 3.81 33.72 10.05
CA ARG A 190 4.65 34.27 11.13
C ARG A 190 6.01 34.77 10.66
N LEU A 191 6.43 34.37 9.46
CA LEU A 191 7.70 34.81 8.87
C LEU A 191 7.56 36.09 8.04
N ARG A 192 6.32 36.47 7.68
CA ARG A 192 5.98 37.72 6.98
C ARG A 192 5.67 38.83 7.97
#